data_be828cd29144b5df68333422ff468561
#
_entry.id   be828cd29144b5df68333422ff468561
#
_cell.length_a   1.000
_cell.length_b   1.000
_cell.length_c   1.000
_cell.angle_alpha   90.00
_cell.angle_beta   90.00
_cell.angle_gamma   90.00
#
_symmetry.space_group_name_H-M   'P 1'
#
loop_
_entity.id
_entity.type
_entity.pdbx_description
1 polymer ?
#
loop_
_entity_poly.entity_id
_entity_poly.type
_entity_poly.pdbx_seq_one_letter_code
_entity_poly.pdbx_strand_id
1 'polypeptide(L)'
;YWNPILDYAGRKAGVELLLKVARSGGESADAAARGDYDFIFSNHIFQPRVASAGYRVLLSTRDEPITGQIVTLADSPIRDLQQLAGHEVGFPSASAFVGYIVPIDELQRRRIDVKPVFGGNQEGIMAQLKAGKIVAAGVNGKLMQAYAAREGFRIRVLWESVAFDDLPVAVHPRVPAAVATAVRDALADMAGEIDGISVLRASAERIGQKPPYGFRRATQADYRRYADFYRATVLREFRASP
;
A
#
# COMPACT_ATOMS: atom_id res chain seq x y z
N TYR A 1 -12.53 -11.38 0.24
CA TYR A 1 -11.62 -11.23 1.39
C TYR A 1 -12.30 -10.41 2.51
N TRP A 2 -12.70 -9.15 2.24
CA TRP A 2 -13.13 -8.22 3.28
C TRP A 2 -14.51 -8.49 3.88
N ASN A 3 -15.52 -8.86 3.10
CA ASN A 3 -16.90 -8.97 3.61
C ASN A 3 -17.03 -9.86 4.87
N PRO A 4 -16.47 -11.09 4.93
CA PRO A 4 -16.57 -11.88 6.15
C PRO A 4 -15.90 -11.24 7.37
N ILE A 5 -14.80 -10.49 7.17
CA ILE A 5 -14.10 -9.77 8.23
C ILE A 5 -14.96 -8.61 8.73
N LEU A 6 -15.56 -7.83 7.82
CA LEU A 6 -16.43 -6.71 8.16
C LEU A 6 -17.71 -7.17 8.84
N ASP A 7 -18.32 -8.26 8.36
CA ASP A 7 -19.51 -8.86 8.99
C ASP A 7 -19.23 -9.32 10.43
N TYR A 8 -18.05 -9.95 10.64
CA TYR A 8 -17.64 -10.35 11.99
C TYR A 8 -17.42 -9.14 12.89
N ALA A 9 -16.62 -8.19 12.46
CA ALA A 9 -16.29 -6.99 13.23
C ALA A 9 -17.53 -6.13 13.51
N GLY A 10 -18.42 -5.99 12.52
CA GLY A 10 -19.66 -5.24 12.64
C GLY A 10 -20.59 -5.83 13.70
N ARG A 11 -20.79 -7.16 13.68
CA ARG A 11 -21.60 -7.84 14.73
C ARG A 11 -21.00 -7.65 16.12
N LYS A 12 -19.68 -7.74 16.26
CA LYS A 12 -19.01 -7.54 17.56
C LYS A 12 -19.09 -6.09 18.04
N ALA A 13 -18.98 -5.14 17.13
CA ALA A 13 -19.03 -3.70 17.44
C ALA A 13 -20.47 -3.15 17.55
N GLY A 14 -21.50 -3.94 17.19
CA GLY A 14 -22.90 -3.51 17.17
C GLY A 14 -23.21 -2.47 16.10
N VAL A 15 -22.51 -2.51 14.96
CA VAL A 15 -22.69 -1.60 13.81
C VAL A 15 -22.65 -2.38 12.50
N GLU A 16 -23.26 -1.82 11.46
CA GLU A 16 -23.11 -2.34 10.11
C GLU A 16 -21.88 -1.74 9.45
N LEU A 17 -21.00 -2.59 8.88
CA LEU A 17 -19.81 -2.19 8.12
C LEU A 17 -19.98 -2.58 6.66
N LEU A 18 -20.08 -1.59 5.78
CA LEU A 18 -20.26 -1.79 4.34
C LEU A 18 -18.94 -1.58 3.58
N LEU A 19 -18.55 -2.57 2.79
CA LEU A 19 -17.37 -2.45 1.93
C LEU A 19 -17.64 -1.52 0.76
N LYS A 20 -16.81 -0.50 0.62
CA LYS A 20 -16.78 0.39 -0.54
C LYS A 20 -15.41 0.29 -1.21
N VAL A 21 -15.38 -0.09 -2.47
CA VAL A 21 -14.14 -0.27 -3.25
C VAL A 21 -14.08 0.78 -4.34
N ALA A 22 -12.99 1.54 -4.38
CA ALA A 22 -12.72 2.48 -5.47
C ALA A 22 -12.21 1.73 -6.72
N ARG A 23 -12.46 2.29 -7.91
CA ARG A 23 -12.02 1.71 -9.19
C ARG A 23 -10.53 1.84 -9.43
N SER A 24 -9.90 2.81 -8.76
CA SER A 24 -8.46 3.08 -8.86
C SER A 24 -7.90 3.67 -7.57
N GLY A 25 -6.57 3.63 -7.42
CA GLY A 25 -5.88 4.29 -6.31
C GLY A 25 -6.10 5.80 -6.28
N GLY A 26 -6.18 6.44 -7.45
CA GLY A 26 -6.48 7.87 -7.57
C GLY A 26 -7.87 8.21 -7.03
N GLU A 27 -8.91 7.48 -7.48
CA GLU A 27 -10.28 7.64 -6.98
C GLU A 27 -10.37 7.41 -5.47
N SER A 28 -9.66 6.40 -4.96
CA SER A 28 -9.59 6.14 -3.51
C SER A 28 -8.98 7.30 -2.74
N ALA A 29 -7.89 7.87 -3.23
CA ALA A 29 -7.23 9.01 -2.60
C ALA A 29 -8.11 10.28 -2.66
N ASP A 30 -8.80 10.52 -3.78
CA ASP A 30 -9.71 11.65 -3.92
C ASP A 30 -10.92 11.54 -2.98
N ALA A 31 -11.52 10.35 -2.89
CA ALA A 31 -12.61 10.08 -1.94
C ALA A 31 -12.15 10.22 -0.48
N ALA A 32 -10.93 9.75 -0.17
CA ALA A 32 -10.34 9.94 1.15
C ALA A 32 -10.11 11.42 1.47
N ALA A 33 -9.62 12.22 0.49
CA ALA A 33 -9.42 13.67 0.68
C ALA A 33 -10.72 14.43 0.96
N ARG A 34 -11.86 13.97 0.38
CA ARG A 34 -13.19 14.51 0.69
C ARG A 34 -13.78 13.99 2.00
N GLY A 35 -13.12 12.99 2.63
CA GLY A 35 -13.63 12.34 3.83
C GLY A 35 -14.83 11.40 3.57
N ASP A 36 -14.96 10.83 2.38
CA ASP A 36 -16.12 10.01 1.97
C ASP A 36 -16.23 8.66 2.71
N TYR A 37 -15.17 8.24 3.41
CA TYR A 37 -15.12 6.97 4.15
C TYR A 37 -15.15 7.22 5.65
N ASP A 38 -15.93 6.41 6.39
CA ASP A 38 -15.89 6.39 7.85
C ASP A 38 -14.65 5.70 8.38
N PHE A 39 -14.32 4.57 7.77
CA PHE A 39 -13.06 3.84 7.97
C PHE A 39 -12.38 3.65 6.61
N ILE A 40 -11.05 3.62 6.62
CA ILE A 40 -10.27 3.38 5.40
C ILE A 40 -9.11 2.43 5.69
N PHE A 41 -8.89 1.48 4.78
CA PHE A 41 -7.70 0.62 4.77
C PHE A 41 -6.77 1.07 3.65
N SER A 42 -5.92 2.04 3.93
CA SER A 42 -5.03 2.63 2.92
C SER A 42 -3.98 3.54 3.54
N ASN A 43 -2.80 3.58 2.94
CA ASN A 43 -1.76 4.56 3.25
C ASN A 43 -1.96 5.92 2.57
N HIS A 44 -2.99 6.10 1.75
CA HIS A 44 -3.32 7.39 1.14
C HIS A 44 -3.59 8.47 2.19
N ILE A 45 -4.02 8.10 3.41
CA ILE A 45 -4.24 9.04 4.52
C ILE A 45 -3.00 9.86 4.89
N PHE A 46 -1.81 9.38 4.53
CA PHE A 46 -0.56 10.09 4.79
C PHE A 46 -0.17 11.07 3.69
N GLN A 47 -0.82 11.03 2.53
CA GLN A 47 -0.58 12.01 1.47
C GLN A 47 -1.01 13.40 1.95
N PRO A 48 -0.21 14.46 1.71
CA PRO A 48 -0.53 15.81 2.19
C PRO A 48 -1.94 16.29 1.81
N ARG A 49 -2.38 15.96 0.60
CA ARG A 49 -3.73 16.31 0.10
C ARG A 49 -4.88 15.60 0.84
N VAL A 50 -4.60 14.48 1.51
CA VAL A 50 -5.58 13.70 2.27
C VAL A 50 -5.47 14.00 3.76
N ALA A 51 -4.33 14.47 4.23
CA ALA A 51 -4.06 14.70 5.65
C ALA A 51 -5.08 15.68 6.30
N SER A 52 -5.56 16.68 5.52
CA SER A 52 -6.58 17.64 5.98
C SER A 52 -7.93 16.99 6.32
N ALA A 53 -8.25 15.81 5.80
CA ALA A 53 -9.45 15.06 6.16
C ALA A 53 -9.39 14.50 7.60
N GLY A 54 -8.23 14.52 8.26
CA GLY A 54 -8.07 14.24 9.68
C GLY A 54 -8.20 12.78 10.09
N TYR A 55 -8.04 11.84 9.17
CA TYR A 55 -8.05 10.41 9.49
C TYR A 55 -7.02 10.06 10.56
N ARG A 56 -7.44 9.26 11.54
CA ARG A 56 -6.57 8.76 12.61
C ARG A 56 -6.36 7.26 12.48
N VAL A 57 -5.11 6.81 12.56
CA VAL A 57 -4.76 5.39 12.57
C VAL A 57 -5.32 4.72 13.83
N LEU A 58 -5.93 3.56 13.65
CA LEU A 58 -6.44 2.69 14.71
C LEU A 58 -5.68 1.36 14.77
N LEU A 59 -5.36 0.80 13.61
CA LEU A 59 -4.78 -0.54 13.46
C LEU A 59 -3.73 -0.57 12.35
N SER A 60 -2.82 -1.50 12.49
CA SER A 60 -1.92 -1.97 11.43
C SER A 60 -2.23 -3.45 11.14
N THR A 61 -1.95 -3.91 9.93
CA THR A 61 -1.89 -5.34 9.67
C THR A 61 -0.79 -5.98 10.51
N ARG A 62 -0.87 -7.30 10.70
CA ARG A 62 0.21 -8.10 11.29
C ARG A 62 1.26 -8.51 10.26
N ASP A 63 1.09 -8.08 9.02
CA ASP A 63 2.04 -8.31 7.95
C ASP A 63 3.39 -7.63 8.22
N GLU A 64 4.43 -8.14 7.57
CA GLU A 64 5.74 -7.50 7.58
C GLU A 64 5.70 -6.14 6.87
N PRO A 65 6.59 -5.21 7.26
CA PRO A 65 6.74 -3.95 6.56
C PRO A 65 6.97 -4.14 5.06
N ILE A 66 6.55 -3.15 4.28
CA ILE A 66 6.68 -3.13 2.83
C ILE A 66 7.83 -2.26 2.38
N THR A 67 8.47 -2.63 1.28
CA THR A 67 9.53 -1.85 0.62
C THR A 67 9.15 -1.52 -0.81
N GLY A 68 9.59 -0.35 -1.29
CA GLY A 68 9.61 -0.02 -2.70
C GLY A 68 10.87 -0.58 -3.34
N GLN A 69 10.72 -1.24 -4.49
CA GLN A 69 11.85 -1.70 -5.27
C GLN A 69 11.77 -1.18 -6.70
N ILE A 70 12.94 -0.95 -7.30
CA ILE A 70 13.07 -0.81 -8.75
C ILE A 70 13.71 -2.10 -9.24
N VAL A 71 12.99 -2.83 -10.08
CA VAL A 71 13.37 -4.15 -10.56
C VAL A 71 13.48 -4.19 -12.09
N THR A 72 14.32 -5.09 -12.61
CA THR A 72 14.41 -5.44 -14.02
C THR A 72 14.41 -6.97 -14.18
N LEU A 73 14.32 -7.48 -15.41
CA LEU A 73 14.51 -8.92 -15.65
C LEU A 73 15.93 -9.34 -15.27
N ALA A 74 16.10 -10.55 -14.77
CA ALA A 74 17.41 -11.04 -14.32
C ALA A 74 18.46 -11.13 -15.44
N ASP A 75 18.03 -11.35 -16.68
CA ASP A 75 18.83 -11.42 -17.91
C ASP A 75 18.97 -10.08 -18.63
N SER A 76 18.26 -9.02 -18.16
CA SER A 76 18.41 -7.67 -18.71
C SER A 76 19.87 -7.20 -18.69
N PRO A 77 20.33 -6.43 -19.69
CA PRO A 77 21.65 -5.80 -19.66
C PRO A 77 21.76 -4.70 -18.57
N ILE A 78 20.64 -4.17 -18.09
CA ILE A 78 20.61 -3.13 -17.06
C ILE A 78 21.04 -3.71 -15.71
N ARG A 79 22.05 -3.08 -15.09
CA ARG A 79 22.66 -3.53 -13.84
C ARG A 79 22.54 -2.52 -12.69
N ASP A 80 22.31 -1.25 -13.00
CA ASP A 80 22.22 -0.17 -12.04
C ASP A 80 21.15 0.87 -12.45
N LEU A 81 20.83 1.78 -11.52
CA LEU A 81 19.81 2.81 -11.75
C LEU A 81 20.19 3.82 -12.83
N GLN A 82 21.48 4.14 -13.00
CA GLN A 82 21.91 5.17 -13.95
C GLN A 82 21.58 4.76 -15.39
N GLN A 83 21.59 3.48 -15.67
CA GLN A 83 21.25 2.93 -16.98
C GLN A 83 19.75 3.05 -17.32
N LEU A 84 18.91 3.50 -16.38
CA LEU A 84 17.47 3.76 -16.62
C LEU A 84 17.23 5.13 -17.28
N ALA A 85 18.23 6.01 -17.33
CA ALA A 85 18.07 7.36 -17.87
C ALA A 85 17.49 7.33 -19.30
N GLY A 86 16.41 8.07 -19.53
CA GLY A 86 15.71 8.17 -20.81
C GLY A 86 14.82 6.99 -21.18
N HIS A 87 14.85 5.89 -20.41
CA HIS A 87 14.04 4.70 -20.67
C HIS A 87 12.62 4.79 -20.11
N GLU A 88 11.74 3.95 -20.65
CA GLU A 88 10.42 3.69 -20.10
C GLU A 88 10.54 2.79 -18.87
N VAL A 89 10.09 3.32 -17.72
CA VAL A 89 10.02 2.59 -16.44
C VAL A 89 8.57 2.50 -16.03
N GLY A 90 8.14 1.30 -15.70
CA GLY A 90 6.75 1.04 -15.37
C GLY A 90 6.45 1.22 -13.90
N PHE A 91 5.22 1.66 -13.61
CA PHE A 91 4.71 1.85 -12.25
C PHE A 91 3.24 1.43 -12.16
N PRO A 92 2.75 0.97 -10.98
CA PRO A 92 1.36 0.53 -10.85
C PRO A 92 0.35 1.66 -11.10
N SER A 93 0.53 2.80 -10.45
CA SER A 93 -0.27 4.02 -10.59
C SER A 93 0.46 5.21 -9.97
N ALA A 94 0.07 6.42 -10.32
CA ALA A 94 0.64 7.64 -9.76
C ALA A 94 0.39 7.83 -8.25
N SER A 95 -0.58 7.11 -7.66
CA SER A 95 -0.88 7.14 -6.22
C SER A 95 -0.21 6.01 -5.43
N ALA A 96 0.48 5.07 -6.09
CA ALA A 96 1.11 3.93 -5.43
C ALA A 96 2.35 4.37 -4.63
N PHE A 97 2.27 4.33 -3.30
CA PHE A 97 3.34 4.86 -2.43
C PHE A 97 4.68 4.14 -2.67
N VAL A 98 4.80 2.88 -2.26
CA VAL A 98 6.06 2.12 -2.45
C VAL A 98 6.29 1.67 -3.90
N GLY A 99 5.23 1.65 -4.73
CA GLY A 99 5.34 1.23 -6.14
C GLY A 99 5.67 2.38 -7.10
N TYR A 100 5.49 3.64 -6.72
CA TYR A 100 5.76 4.80 -7.57
C TYR A 100 6.39 5.96 -6.82
N ILE A 101 5.71 6.50 -5.78
CA ILE A 101 6.13 7.76 -5.15
C ILE A 101 7.54 7.64 -4.56
N VAL A 102 7.82 6.56 -3.83
CA VAL A 102 9.14 6.31 -3.23
C VAL A 102 10.20 6.01 -4.29
N PRO A 103 9.99 5.11 -5.27
CA PRO A 103 10.94 4.89 -6.36
C PRO A 103 11.25 6.12 -7.22
N ILE A 104 10.23 6.91 -7.58
CA ILE A 104 10.46 8.10 -8.42
C ILE A 104 11.17 9.21 -7.66
N ASP A 105 10.91 9.35 -6.34
CA ASP A 105 11.66 10.26 -5.47
C ASP A 105 13.16 9.94 -5.49
N GLU A 106 13.51 8.66 -5.38
CA GLU A 106 14.91 8.21 -5.44
C GLU A 106 15.56 8.50 -6.80
N LEU A 107 14.86 8.19 -7.90
CA LEU A 107 15.36 8.48 -9.24
C LEU A 107 15.62 9.99 -9.43
N GLN A 108 14.68 10.83 -8.98
CA GLN A 108 14.86 12.29 -9.05
C GLN A 108 15.99 12.81 -8.14
N ARG A 109 16.16 12.24 -6.93
CA ARG A 109 17.30 12.58 -6.06
C ARG A 109 18.65 12.29 -6.74
N ARG A 110 18.70 11.21 -7.50
CA ARG A 110 19.90 10.83 -8.29
C ARG A 110 19.99 11.54 -9.64
N ARG A 111 19.03 12.40 -9.99
CA ARG A 111 18.96 13.09 -11.30
C ARG A 111 18.88 12.11 -12.46
N ILE A 112 18.12 11.02 -12.28
CA ILE A 112 17.88 10.00 -13.31
C ILE A 112 16.47 10.26 -13.85
N ASP A 113 16.39 10.84 -15.04
CA ASP A 113 15.12 11.10 -15.71
C ASP A 113 14.67 9.84 -16.45
N VAL A 114 13.46 9.38 -16.15
CA VAL A 114 12.82 8.24 -16.80
C VAL A 114 11.49 8.68 -17.42
N LYS A 115 10.95 7.85 -18.31
CA LYS A 115 9.60 8.02 -18.87
C LYS A 115 8.63 7.12 -18.12
N PRO A 116 7.78 7.65 -17.18
CA PRO A 116 6.87 6.81 -16.41
C PRO A 116 5.76 6.23 -17.29
N VAL A 117 5.55 4.91 -17.16
CA VAL A 117 4.44 4.19 -17.78
C VAL A 117 3.60 3.55 -16.67
N PHE A 118 2.28 3.72 -16.70
CA PHE A 118 1.39 3.20 -15.68
C PHE A 118 0.63 1.96 -16.16
N GLY A 119 0.71 0.85 -15.39
CA GLY A 119 0.10 -0.43 -15.71
C GLY A 119 -1.25 -0.70 -15.03
N GLY A 120 -1.79 0.30 -14.30
CA GLY A 120 -3.06 0.19 -13.57
C GLY A 120 -2.95 -0.51 -12.22
N ASN A 121 -2.11 -1.54 -12.09
CA ASN A 121 -1.82 -2.24 -10.85
C ASN A 121 -0.43 -2.90 -10.88
N GLN A 122 -0.03 -3.51 -9.74
CA GLN A 122 1.28 -4.15 -9.57
C GLN A 122 1.50 -5.30 -10.58
N GLU A 123 0.53 -6.19 -10.73
CA GLU A 123 0.66 -7.35 -11.62
C GLU A 123 0.69 -6.94 -13.10
N GLY A 124 -0.12 -5.93 -13.48
CA GLY A 124 -0.15 -5.39 -14.84
C GLY A 124 1.19 -4.82 -15.28
N ILE A 125 1.90 -4.13 -14.37
CA ILE A 125 3.21 -3.59 -14.71
C ILE A 125 4.28 -4.70 -14.76
N MET A 126 4.21 -5.71 -13.91
CA MET A 126 5.11 -6.86 -13.96
C MET A 126 4.90 -7.72 -15.21
N ALA A 127 3.66 -7.84 -15.68
CA ALA A 127 3.38 -8.50 -16.96
C ALA A 127 4.00 -7.75 -18.16
N GLN A 128 4.00 -6.40 -18.14
CA GLN A 128 4.68 -5.59 -19.14
C GLN A 128 6.20 -5.76 -19.09
N LEU A 129 6.77 -5.82 -17.87
CA LEU A 129 8.20 -6.12 -17.68
C LEU A 129 8.56 -7.49 -18.24
N LYS A 130 7.79 -8.55 -17.89
CA LYS A 130 7.96 -9.91 -18.41
C LYS A 130 7.91 -9.96 -19.94
N ALA A 131 7.02 -9.17 -20.54
CA ALA A 131 6.87 -9.08 -22.00
C ALA A 131 7.91 -8.20 -22.69
N GLY A 132 8.86 -7.61 -21.96
CA GLY A 132 9.89 -6.72 -22.52
C GLY A 132 9.39 -5.39 -23.06
N LYS A 133 8.16 -4.98 -22.68
CA LYS A 133 7.55 -3.68 -23.08
C LYS A 133 8.14 -2.50 -22.33
N ILE A 134 8.69 -2.74 -21.16
CA ILE A 134 9.40 -1.78 -20.32
C ILE A 134 10.69 -2.42 -19.83
N VAL A 135 11.70 -1.61 -19.53
CA VAL A 135 13.04 -2.11 -19.15
C VAL A 135 13.16 -2.35 -17.63
N ALA A 136 12.36 -1.66 -16.84
CA ALA A 136 12.33 -1.77 -15.38
C ALA A 136 10.95 -1.39 -14.83
N ALA A 137 10.68 -1.77 -13.58
CA ALA A 137 9.45 -1.45 -12.88
C ALA A 137 9.70 -1.02 -11.44
N GLY A 138 8.97 0.03 -10.99
CA GLY A 138 8.83 0.38 -9.58
C GLY A 138 7.67 -0.41 -8.97
N VAL A 139 7.90 -1.13 -7.86
CA VAL A 139 6.97 -2.12 -7.34
C VAL A 139 7.00 -2.23 -5.81
N ASN A 140 5.95 -2.84 -5.22
CA ASN A 140 6.03 -3.40 -3.88
C ASN A 140 6.89 -4.67 -3.93
N GLY A 141 8.07 -4.63 -3.30
CA GLY A 141 9.09 -5.66 -3.42
C GLY A 141 8.59 -7.05 -3.04
N LYS A 142 7.97 -7.19 -1.85
CA LYS A 142 7.49 -8.47 -1.34
C LYS A 142 6.44 -9.12 -2.26
N LEU A 143 5.45 -8.32 -2.67
CA LEU A 143 4.36 -8.82 -3.52
C LEU A 143 4.88 -9.25 -4.89
N MET A 144 5.80 -8.48 -5.47
CA MET A 144 6.22 -8.71 -6.84
C MET A 144 7.33 -9.75 -6.97
N GLN A 145 8.12 -10.00 -5.95
CA GLN A 145 8.99 -11.17 -5.87
C GLN A 145 8.18 -12.48 -5.87
N ALA A 146 7.12 -12.53 -5.04
CA ALA A 146 6.21 -13.67 -5.01
C ALA A 146 5.48 -13.88 -6.36
N TYR A 147 5.03 -12.78 -6.97
CA TYR A 147 4.40 -12.80 -8.30
C TYR A 147 5.36 -13.35 -9.36
N ALA A 148 6.59 -12.84 -9.45
CA ALA A 148 7.58 -13.27 -10.43
C ALA A 148 7.90 -14.77 -10.30
N ALA A 149 8.03 -15.27 -9.07
CA ALA A 149 8.23 -16.69 -8.79
C ALA A 149 7.04 -17.54 -9.26
N ARG A 150 5.79 -17.10 -8.99
CA ARG A 150 4.56 -17.77 -9.43
C ARG A 150 4.46 -17.83 -10.96
N GLU A 151 4.81 -16.72 -11.62
CA GLU A 151 4.75 -16.58 -13.07
C GLU A 151 5.98 -17.16 -13.81
N GLY A 152 6.92 -17.77 -13.08
CA GLY A 152 8.07 -18.48 -13.66
C GLY A 152 9.13 -17.60 -14.33
N PHE A 153 9.34 -16.35 -13.84
CA PHE A 153 10.43 -15.51 -14.30
C PHE A 153 11.24 -14.93 -13.15
N ARG A 154 12.46 -14.52 -13.42
CA ARG A 154 13.36 -13.99 -12.41
C ARG A 154 13.60 -12.50 -12.62
N ILE A 155 13.63 -11.76 -11.51
CA ILE A 155 13.94 -10.33 -11.49
C ILE A 155 15.27 -10.07 -10.77
N ARG A 156 15.88 -8.94 -11.12
CA ARG A 156 17.00 -8.33 -10.41
C ARG A 156 16.51 -7.05 -9.76
N VAL A 157 16.79 -6.90 -8.47
CA VAL A 157 16.56 -5.66 -7.75
C VAL A 157 17.72 -4.72 -8.03
N LEU A 158 17.42 -3.56 -8.60
CA LEU A 158 18.39 -2.48 -8.85
C LEU A 158 18.49 -1.54 -7.65
N TRP A 159 17.38 -1.39 -6.91
CA TRP A 159 17.30 -0.55 -5.72
C TRP A 159 16.11 -0.97 -4.83
N GLU A 160 16.30 -0.78 -3.54
CA GLU A 160 15.28 -1.01 -2.52
C GLU A 160 15.24 0.15 -1.51
N SER A 161 14.04 0.55 -1.12
CA SER A 161 13.83 1.59 -0.14
C SER A 161 14.03 1.08 1.30
N VAL A 162 14.04 2.00 2.26
CA VAL A 162 13.74 1.66 3.65
C VAL A 162 12.35 1.03 3.75
N ALA A 163 12.14 0.23 4.79
CA ALA A 163 10.85 -0.41 5.02
C ALA A 163 9.84 0.60 5.62
N PHE A 164 8.58 0.47 5.20
CA PHE A 164 7.43 1.21 5.74
C PHE A 164 6.43 0.23 6.33
N ASP A 165 5.75 0.63 7.41
CA ASP A 165 4.62 -0.17 7.91
C ASP A 165 3.56 -0.32 6.82
N ASP A 166 2.94 -1.50 6.74
CA ASP A 166 1.94 -1.79 5.72
C ASP A 166 0.65 -0.99 5.99
N LEU A 167 -0.38 -1.21 5.18
CA LEU A 167 -1.59 -0.39 5.18
C LEU A 167 -2.25 -0.31 6.56
N PRO A 168 -2.57 0.90 7.06
CA PRO A 168 -3.35 1.07 8.28
C PRO A 168 -4.84 0.91 8.04
N VAL A 169 -5.58 0.53 9.10
CA VAL A 169 -6.99 0.89 9.24
C VAL A 169 -7.04 2.22 9.98
N ALA A 170 -7.67 3.20 9.35
CA ALA A 170 -7.85 4.53 9.94
C ALA A 170 -9.33 4.94 9.96
N VAL A 171 -9.68 5.86 10.86
CA VAL A 171 -11.04 6.34 11.08
C VAL A 171 -11.13 7.84 10.82
N HIS A 172 -12.21 8.27 10.16
CA HIS A 172 -12.54 9.68 9.97
C HIS A 172 -13.05 10.30 11.29
N PRO A 173 -12.71 11.58 11.60
CA PRO A 173 -13.07 12.21 12.87
C PRO A 173 -14.59 12.35 13.11
N ARG A 174 -15.44 12.26 12.06
CA ARG A 174 -16.91 12.28 12.22
C ARG A 174 -17.47 11.03 12.91
N VAL A 175 -16.72 9.91 12.94
CA VAL A 175 -17.17 8.68 13.58
C VAL A 175 -17.11 8.85 15.10
N PRO A 176 -18.21 8.57 15.82
CA PRO A 176 -18.23 8.66 17.29
C PRO A 176 -17.12 7.80 17.92
N ALA A 177 -16.46 8.34 18.94
CA ALA A 177 -15.33 7.67 19.57
C ALA A 177 -15.64 6.26 20.09
N ALA A 178 -16.85 6.06 20.61
CA ALA A 178 -17.31 4.75 21.08
C ALA A 178 -17.39 3.72 19.92
N VAL A 179 -17.90 4.12 18.75
CA VAL A 179 -17.98 3.28 17.56
C VAL A 179 -16.57 2.97 17.03
N ALA A 180 -15.72 3.99 16.94
CA ALA A 180 -14.32 3.81 16.49
C ALA A 180 -13.57 2.83 17.39
N THR A 181 -13.77 2.92 18.71
CA THR A 181 -13.18 2.01 19.71
C THR A 181 -13.72 0.59 19.55
N ALA A 182 -15.03 0.41 19.43
CA ALA A 182 -15.65 -0.91 19.29
C ALA A 182 -15.18 -1.62 18.01
N VAL A 183 -15.13 -0.92 16.88
CA VAL A 183 -14.64 -1.48 15.61
C VAL A 183 -13.15 -1.82 15.68
N ARG A 184 -12.33 -0.93 16.27
CA ARG A 184 -10.90 -1.17 16.48
C ARG A 184 -10.70 -2.45 17.30
N ASP A 185 -11.38 -2.59 18.42
CA ASP A 185 -11.19 -3.72 19.34
C ASP A 185 -11.70 -5.03 18.72
N ALA A 186 -12.85 -5.00 18.03
CA ALA A 186 -13.35 -6.16 17.31
C ALA A 186 -12.36 -6.69 16.26
N LEU A 187 -11.73 -5.79 15.47
CA LEU A 187 -10.72 -6.18 14.48
C LEU A 187 -9.38 -6.61 15.12
N ALA A 188 -8.93 -5.91 16.17
CA ALA A 188 -7.65 -6.21 16.82
C ALA A 188 -7.66 -7.56 17.53
N ASP A 189 -8.78 -7.88 18.20
CA ASP A 189 -8.91 -9.07 19.03
C ASP A 189 -9.34 -10.31 18.22
N MET A 190 -9.80 -10.11 16.98
CA MET A 190 -10.30 -11.15 16.07
C MET A 190 -9.36 -12.35 15.91
N ALA A 191 -8.03 -12.12 15.86
CA ALA A 191 -7.06 -13.19 15.74
C ALA A 191 -6.90 -14.06 17.01
N GLY A 192 -7.34 -13.56 18.16
CA GLY A 192 -7.34 -14.28 19.44
C GLY A 192 -8.63 -15.06 19.73
N GLU A 193 -9.66 -14.88 18.92
CA GLU A 193 -10.95 -15.55 19.07
C GLU A 193 -11.10 -16.72 18.09
N ILE A 194 -11.69 -17.84 18.53
CA ILE A 194 -11.81 -19.08 17.71
C ILE A 194 -12.55 -18.80 16.40
N ASP A 195 -13.70 -18.12 16.45
CA ASP A 195 -14.49 -17.78 15.25
C ASP A 195 -13.77 -16.71 14.42
N GLY A 196 -13.13 -15.75 15.08
CA GLY A 196 -12.41 -14.66 14.43
C GLY A 196 -11.22 -15.16 13.62
N ILE A 197 -10.37 -16.00 14.20
CA ILE A 197 -9.21 -16.57 13.48
C ILE A 197 -9.64 -17.48 12.33
N SER A 198 -10.78 -18.18 12.46
CA SER A 198 -11.34 -18.99 11.39
C SER A 198 -11.77 -18.12 10.19
N VAL A 199 -12.45 -17.00 10.45
CA VAL A 199 -12.84 -16.03 9.40
C VAL A 199 -11.61 -15.41 8.74
N LEU A 200 -10.60 -15.01 9.52
CA LEU A 200 -9.36 -14.44 8.99
C LEU A 200 -8.64 -15.44 8.07
N ARG A 201 -8.49 -16.69 8.51
CA ARG A 201 -7.86 -17.76 7.72
C ARG A 201 -8.60 -18.02 6.41
N ALA A 202 -9.91 -18.25 6.47
CA ALA A 202 -10.72 -18.49 5.28
C ALA A 202 -10.71 -17.30 4.29
N SER A 203 -10.64 -16.07 4.81
CA SER A 203 -10.51 -14.88 3.97
C SER A 203 -9.12 -14.77 3.33
N ALA A 204 -8.06 -15.06 4.09
CA ALA A 204 -6.69 -15.02 3.64
C ALA A 204 -6.38 -16.06 2.55
N GLU A 205 -6.91 -17.28 2.69
CA GLU A 205 -6.77 -18.36 1.70
C GLU A 205 -7.27 -17.94 0.30
N ARG A 206 -8.35 -17.15 0.23
CA ARG A 206 -8.90 -16.66 -1.04
C ARG A 206 -7.95 -15.78 -1.84
N ILE A 207 -7.00 -15.14 -1.19
CA ILE A 207 -6.02 -14.22 -1.81
C ILE A 207 -4.58 -14.72 -1.66
N GLY A 208 -4.39 -15.94 -1.17
CA GLY A 208 -3.07 -16.53 -0.98
C GLY A 208 -2.21 -15.85 0.11
N GLN A 209 -2.83 -15.10 1.03
CA GLN A 209 -2.12 -14.47 2.15
C GLN A 209 -1.67 -15.53 3.15
N LYS A 210 -0.43 -15.40 3.63
CA LYS A 210 0.16 -16.28 4.64
C LYS A 210 0.05 -15.65 6.04
N PRO A 211 0.08 -16.48 7.12
CA PRO A 211 0.14 -15.95 8.48
C PRO A 211 1.39 -15.08 8.70
N PRO A 212 1.35 -14.13 9.67
CA PRO A 212 0.28 -13.93 10.66
C PRO A 212 -0.93 -13.19 10.09
N TYR A 213 -2.15 -13.56 10.53
CA TYR A 213 -3.40 -12.94 10.07
C TYR A 213 -3.90 -11.87 11.04
N GLY A 214 -4.72 -10.93 10.51
CA GLY A 214 -5.45 -9.93 11.27
C GLY A 214 -4.66 -8.67 11.54
N PHE A 215 -5.05 -7.99 12.62
CA PHE A 215 -4.61 -6.63 12.92
C PHE A 215 -4.00 -6.53 14.32
N ARG A 216 -3.17 -5.52 14.52
CA ARG A 216 -2.68 -5.06 15.81
C ARG A 216 -3.07 -3.60 16.02
N ARG A 217 -3.27 -3.17 17.27
CA ARG A 217 -3.50 -1.77 17.60
C ARG A 217 -2.30 -0.94 17.19
N ALA A 218 -2.55 0.20 16.56
CA ALA A 218 -1.52 1.11 16.08
C ALA A 218 -2.01 2.56 16.20
N THR A 219 -1.07 3.47 16.12
CA THR A 219 -1.31 4.91 16.20
C THR A 219 -0.60 5.63 15.05
N GLN A 220 -0.82 6.93 14.92
CA GLN A 220 -0.12 7.76 13.95
C GLN A 220 1.41 7.73 14.14
N ALA A 221 1.88 7.54 15.38
CA ALA A 221 3.31 7.51 15.70
C ALA A 221 4.03 6.28 15.08
N ASP A 222 3.32 5.15 14.94
CA ASP A 222 3.86 3.95 14.30
C ASP A 222 4.15 4.19 12.81
N TYR A 223 3.41 5.10 12.19
CA TYR A 223 3.52 5.46 10.77
C TYR A 223 4.34 6.73 10.50
N ARG A 224 5.16 7.19 11.46
CA ARG A 224 5.95 8.43 11.33
C ARG A 224 6.82 8.48 10.07
N ARG A 225 7.30 7.33 9.58
CA ARG A 225 8.13 7.25 8.36
C ARG A 225 7.44 7.80 7.11
N TYR A 226 6.11 7.69 7.03
CA TYR A 226 5.34 8.31 5.94
C TYR A 226 5.38 9.84 6.04
N ALA A 227 5.17 10.39 7.23
CA ALA A 227 5.26 11.84 7.45
C ALA A 227 6.68 12.36 7.18
N ASP A 228 7.70 11.62 7.62
CA ASP A 228 9.10 11.96 7.37
C ASP A 228 9.40 11.97 5.87
N PHE A 229 8.92 10.98 5.14
CA PHE A 229 9.05 10.92 3.68
C PHE A 229 8.39 12.14 3.00
N TYR A 230 7.12 12.44 3.31
CA TYR A 230 6.40 13.56 2.67
C TYR A 230 6.97 14.94 3.04
N ARG A 231 7.66 15.07 4.17
CA ARG A 231 8.43 16.28 4.49
C ARG A 231 9.73 16.41 3.71
N ALA A 232 10.38 15.30 3.43
CA ALA A 232 11.72 15.25 2.84
C ALA A 232 11.73 15.01 1.32
N THR A 233 10.59 14.63 0.71
CA THR A 233 10.52 14.30 -0.72
C THR A 233 10.92 15.49 -1.61
N VAL A 234 11.60 15.18 -2.70
CA VAL A 234 11.94 16.17 -3.75
C VAL A 234 10.77 16.38 -4.73
N LEU A 235 9.76 15.51 -4.69
CA LEU A 235 8.57 15.57 -5.54
C LEU A 235 7.63 16.69 -5.04
N ARG A 236 7.59 17.80 -5.76
CA ARG A 236 6.85 19.01 -5.33
C ARG A 236 5.36 18.74 -5.10
N GLU A 237 4.76 17.92 -5.96
CA GLU A 237 3.34 17.55 -5.93
C GLU A 237 2.94 16.68 -4.73
N PHE A 238 3.92 16.03 -4.09
CA PHE A 238 3.72 15.20 -2.90
C PHE A 238 4.29 15.81 -1.63
N ARG A 239 4.93 16.97 -1.72
CA ARG A 239 5.57 17.58 -0.57
C ARG A 239 4.53 18.16 0.38
N ALA A 240 4.64 17.83 1.67
CA ALA A 240 3.85 18.48 2.70
C ALA A 240 4.17 19.99 2.73
N SER A 241 3.13 20.83 2.83
CA SER A 241 3.34 22.25 3.11
C SER A 241 4.01 22.42 4.45
N PRO A 242 4.90 23.43 4.62
CA PRO A 242 5.59 23.70 5.87
C PRO A 242 4.64 24.08 7.01
#